data_ff076e1756f96181e9535825e31613c3
#
_entry.id   ff076e1756f96181e9535825e31613c3
#
_cell.length_a   1.000
_cell.length_b   1.000
_cell.length_c   1.000
_cell.angle_alpha   90.00
_cell.angle_beta   90.00
_cell.angle_gamma   90.00
#
_symmetry.space_group_name_H-M   'P 1'
#
loop_
_entity.id
_entity.type
_entity.pdbx_description
1 polymer ?
#
loop_
_entity_poly.entity_id
_entity_poly.type
_entity_poly.pdbx_seq_one_letter_code
_entity_poly.pdbx_strand_id
1 'polypeptide(L)'
;MMNVWFDGNEISKVSLVHSQVDYGRVVPSDFFATYPSFCFELVENELVLKSNADDLKDAAIAARLAVKLADELVEAKVIKIAAIDAKTKADILALVGTDVNQRNDLAAYLAAVVAADEDSDDIANYGTKWSAVATLRSQGNAKEVSANAAADIATLDSI
;
A
#
# COMPACT_ATOMS: atom_id res chain seq x y z
N MET A 1 -7.63 14.21 -35.56
CA MET A 1 -7.14 15.57 -35.26
C MET A 1 -7.43 15.87 -33.79
N MET A 2 -6.65 16.75 -33.19
CA MET A 2 -6.86 17.21 -31.82
C MET A 2 -6.91 18.74 -31.78
N ASN A 3 -7.77 19.28 -30.90
CA ASN A 3 -7.78 20.69 -30.57
C ASN A 3 -6.84 20.96 -29.41
N VAL A 4 -6.07 22.03 -29.49
CA VAL A 4 -5.11 22.48 -28.48
C VAL A 4 -5.50 23.90 -28.07
N TRP A 5 -5.69 24.10 -26.74
CA TRP A 5 -5.98 25.40 -26.14
C TRP A 5 -4.77 25.87 -25.34
N PHE A 6 -4.63 27.17 -25.22
CA PHE A 6 -3.49 27.83 -24.59
C PHE A 6 -3.93 28.70 -23.42
N ASP A 7 -3.04 28.81 -22.45
CA ASP A 7 -3.05 29.83 -21.41
C ASP A 7 -1.68 30.52 -21.45
N GLY A 8 -1.67 31.74 -22.02
CA GLY A 8 -0.42 32.37 -22.45
C GLY A 8 0.27 31.55 -23.56
N ASN A 9 1.52 31.18 -23.34
CA ASN A 9 2.31 30.36 -24.27
C ASN A 9 2.27 28.86 -23.93
N GLU A 10 1.57 28.47 -22.86
CA GLU A 10 1.50 27.07 -22.39
C GLU A 10 0.24 26.38 -22.91
N ILE A 11 0.33 25.09 -23.21
CA ILE A 11 -0.84 24.29 -23.56
C ILE A 11 -1.66 24.00 -22.29
N SER A 12 -2.87 24.54 -22.25
CA SER A 12 -3.79 24.35 -21.10
C SER A 12 -4.69 23.12 -21.26
N LYS A 13 -5.04 22.74 -22.49
CA LYS A 13 -5.93 21.61 -22.75
C LYS A 13 -5.68 21.01 -24.14
N VAL A 14 -5.83 19.69 -24.25
CA VAL A 14 -5.85 18.93 -25.50
C VAL A 14 -7.10 18.03 -25.51
N SER A 15 -7.82 17.98 -26.61
CA SER A 15 -9.00 17.13 -26.76
C SER A 15 -9.13 16.61 -28.19
N LEU A 16 -9.69 15.40 -28.34
CA LEU A 16 -10.06 14.87 -29.66
C LEU A 16 -11.16 15.74 -30.29
N VAL A 17 -11.02 16.04 -31.58
CA VAL A 17 -11.99 16.84 -32.32
C VAL A 17 -13.15 15.96 -32.75
N HIS A 18 -14.32 16.24 -32.20
CA HIS A 18 -15.61 15.73 -32.70
C HIS A 18 -16.40 16.78 -33.47
N SER A 19 -16.04 18.08 -33.34
CA SER A 19 -16.61 19.20 -34.11
C SER A 19 -15.62 20.35 -34.10
N GLN A 20 -15.64 21.20 -35.14
CA GLN A 20 -14.88 22.44 -35.15
C GLN A 20 -15.36 23.38 -34.04
N VAL A 21 -14.46 23.75 -33.15
CA VAL A 21 -14.71 24.74 -32.09
C VAL A 21 -13.77 25.93 -32.35
N ASP A 22 -14.30 27.12 -32.32
CA ASP A 22 -13.71 28.36 -32.84
C ASP A 22 -12.46 28.91 -32.13
N TYR A 23 -11.87 28.24 -31.11
CA TYR A 23 -10.82 28.86 -30.30
C TYR A 23 -9.63 27.92 -29.96
N GLY A 24 -9.32 26.98 -30.85
CA GLY A 24 -8.17 26.10 -30.64
C GLY A 24 -7.38 25.80 -31.87
N ARG A 25 -6.09 25.51 -31.75
CA ARG A 25 -5.28 25.04 -32.88
C ARG A 25 -5.53 23.56 -33.11
N VAL A 26 -5.74 23.16 -34.38
CA VAL A 26 -5.96 21.76 -34.74
C VAL A 26 -4.62 21.15 -35.16
N VAL A 27 -4.25 20.04 -34.52
CA VAL A 27 -3.06 19.25 -34.87
C VAL A 27 -3.44 17.81 -35.21
N PRO A 28 -2.58 17.05 -35.93
CA PRO A 28 -2.79 15.61 -36.13
C PRO A 28 -2.99 14.85 -34.80
N SER A 29 -3.71 13.75 -34.85
CA SER A 29 -4.02 12.96 -33.65
C SER A 29 -2.79 12.29 -33.02
N ASP A 30 -1.72 12.16 -33.74
CA ASP A 30 -0.43 11.59 -33.33
C ASP A 30 0.62 12.65 -32.99
N PHE A 31 0.27 13.96 -33.08
CA PHE A 31 1.22 15.06 -32.86
C PHE A 31 1.95 14.93 -31.48
N PHE A 32 1.25 14.48 -30.45
CA PHE A 32 1.82 14.29 -29.12
C PHE A 32 2.27 12.84 -28.83
N ALA A 33 2.46 12.02 -29.86
CA ALA A 33 2.85 10.62 -29.69
C ALA A 33 4.24 10.44 -29.07
N THR A 34 5.19 11.31 -29.44
CA THR A 34 6.58 11.26 -28.96
C THR A 34 6.78 12.07 -27.68
N TYR A 35 6.19 13.27 -27.63
CA TYR A 35 6.28 14.18 -26.49
C TYR A 35 4.89 14.58 -26.02
N PRO A 36 4.59 14.51 -24.72
CA PRO A 36 3.36 15.02 -24.14
C PRO A 36 3.16 16.52 -24.39
N SER A 37 1.93 17.00 -24.33
CA SER A 37 1.56 18.38 -24.63
C SER A 37 2.33 19.43 -23.81
N PHE A 38 2.65 19.12 -22.55
CA PHE A 38 3.41 20.03 -21.66
C PHE A 38 4.88 20.23 -22.09
N CYS A 39 5.39 19.43 -23.05
CA CYS A 39 6.70 19.61 -23.65
C CYS A 39 6.73 20.65 -24.76
N PHE A 40 5.59 21.23 -25.13
CA PHE A 40 5.47 22.22 -26.20
C PHE A 40 5.09 23.57 -25.62
N GLU A 41 5.46 24.64 -26.35
CA GLU A 41 5.06 26.01 -26.08
C GLU A 41 4.66 26.69 -27.38
N LEU A 42 3.94 27.80 -27.29
CA LEU A 42 3.52 28.63 -28.44
C LEU A 42 4.54 29.76 -28.66
N VAL A 43 5.30 29.69 -29.74
CA VAL A 43 6.25 30.72 -30.13
C VAL A 43 5.82 31.25 -31.51
N GLU A 44 5.65 32.57 -31.63
CA GLU A 44 5.23 33.23 -32.91
C GLU A 44 4.04 32.54 -33.58
N ASN A 45 3.07 32.11 -32.79
CA ASN A 45 1.87 31.38 -33.20
C ASN A 45 2.15 29.97 -33.78
N GLU A 46 3.31 29.36 -33.48
CA GLU A 46 3.65 27.98 -33.83
C GLU A 46 3.89 27.14 -32.58
N LEU A 47 3.49 25.86 -32.62
CA LEU A 47 3.82 24.89 -31.55
C LEU A 47 5.26 24.43 -31.71
N VAL A 48 6.09 24.84 -30.80
CA VAL A 48 7.52 24.52 -30.76
C VAL A 48 7.82 23.61 -29.59
N LEU A 49 8.67 22.61 -29.80
CA LEU A 49 9.17 21.75 -28.73
C LEU A 49 10.09 22.58 -27.80
N LYS A 50 9.85 22.53 -26.50
CA LYS A 50 10.69 23.20 -25.49
C LYS A 50 12.12 22.67 -25.52
N SER A 51 13.09 23.51 -25.27
CA SER A 51 14.51 23.13 -25.29
C SER A 51 14.88 22.05 -24.25
N ASN A 52 14.08 21.94 -23.16
CA ASN A 52 14.22 20.94 -22.12
C ASN A 52 13.13 19.84 -22.18
N ALA A 53 12.55 19.58 -23.35
CA ALA A 53 11.43 18.65 -23.52
C ALA A 53 11.77 17.22 -23.08
N ASP A 54 12.99 16.75 -23.31
CA ASP A 54 13.44 15.43 -22.85
C ASP A 54 13.48 15.35 -21.33
N ASP A 55 14.03 16.36 -20.65
CA ASP A 55 14.06 16.42 -19.18
C ASP A 55 12.64 16.45 -18.59
N LEU A 56 11.72 17.20 -19.20
CA LEU A 56 10.32 17.27 -18.78
C LEU A 56 9.60 15.92 -18.94
N LYS A 57 9.86 15.23 -20.06
CA LYS A 57 9.32 13.90 -20.33
C LYS A 57 9.85 12.88 -19.34
N ASP A 58 11.15 12.86 -19.10
CA ASP A 58 11.79 11.92 -18.17
C ASP A 58 11.34 12.17 -16.74
N ALA A 59 11.22 13.43 -16.31
CA ALA A 59 10.68 13.79 -15.01
C ALA A 59 9.22 13.33 -14.85
N ALA A 60 8.39 13.45 -15.87
CA ALA A 60 7.00 13.00 -15.84
C ALA A 60 6.90 11.46 -15.78
N ILE A 61 7.77 10.75 -16.49
CA ILE A 61 7.86 9.27 -16.42
C ILE A 61 8.29 8.85 -15.02
N ALA A 62 9.34 9.45 -14.47
CA ALA A 62 9.83 9.17 -13.12
C ALA A 62 8.75 9.43 -12.06
N ALA A 63 8.02 10.54 -12.16
CA ALA A 63 6.92 10.87 -11.26
C ALA A 63 5.79 9.81 -11.30
N ARG A 64 5.39 9.37 -12.49
CA ARG A 64 4.38 8.32 -12.65
C ARG A 64 4.85 6.98 -12.09
N LEU A 65 6.12 6.62 -12.30
CA LEU A 65 6.70 5.41 -11.76
C LEU A 65 6.75 5.46 -10.21
N ALA A 66 7.13 6.60 -9.64
CA ALA A 66 7.14 6.78 -8.19
C ALA A 66 5.75 6.60 -7.56
N VAL A 67 4.70 7.17 -8.18
CA VAL A 67 3.31 6.97 -7.73
C VAL A 67 2.93 5.50 -7.80
N LYS A 68 3.20 4.84 -8.92
CA LYS A 68 2.89 3.41 -9.09
C LYS A 68 3.57 2.54 -8.04
N LEU A 69 4.86 2.76 -7.78
CA LEU A 69 5.61 2.02 -6.76
C LEU A 69 5.07 2.28 -5.35
N ALA A 70 4.63 3.51 -5.06
CA ALA A 70 4.01 3.84 -3.78
C ALA A 70 2.67 3.10 -3.60
N ASP A 71 1.83 3.04 -4.64
CA ASP A 71 0.56 2.31 -4.61
C ASP A 71 0.79 0.80 -4.43
N GLU A 72 1.74 0.22 -5.16
CA GLU A 72 2.14 -1.19 -5.03
C GLU A 72 2.65 -1.51 -3.61
N LEU A 73 3.40 -0.62 -2.99
CA LEU A 73 3.87 -0.79 -1.62
C LEU A 73 2.71 -0.76 -0.61
N VAL A 74 1.74 0.14 -0.80
CA VAL A 74 0.54 0.19 0.06
C VAL A 74 -0.25 -1.12 -0.01
N GLU A 75 -0.49 -1.64 -1.20
CA GLU A 75 -1.19 -2.90 -1.40
C GLU A 75 -0.42 -4.08 -0.78
N ALA A 76 0.89 -4.15 -1.02
CA ALA A 76 1.75 -5.19 -0.46
C ALA A 76 1.76 -5.17 1.08
N LYS A 77 1.76 -4.00 1.72
CA LYS A 77 1.64 -3.86 3.18
C LYS A 77 0.33 -4.46 3.72
N VAL A 78 -0.78 -4.16 3.09
CA VAL A 78 -2.09 -4.72 3.48
C VAL A 78 -2.06 -6.25 3.44
N ILE A 79 -1.55 -6.82 2.36
CA ILE A 79 -1.42 -8.28 2.19
C ILE A 79 -0.50 -8.88 3.27
N LYS A 80 0.65 -8.27 3.51
CA LYS A 80 1.64 -8.75 4.50
C LYS A 80 1.09 -8.72 5.91
N ILE A 81 0.42 -7.63 6.31
CA ILE A 81 -0.20 -7.50 7.63
C ILE A 81 -1.28 -8.57 7.82
N ALA A 82 -2.15 -8.77 6.85
CA ALA A 82 -3.16 -9.82 6.90
C ALA A 82 -2.54 -11.23 7.05
N ALA A 83 -1.41 -11.49 6.39
CA ALA A 83 -0.68 -12.76 6.52
C ALA A 83 -0.05 -12.92 7.91
N ILE A 84 0.51 -11.87 8.49
CA ILE A 84 1.06 -11.87 9.86
C ILE A 84 -0.06 -12.17 10.88
N ASP A 85 -1.20 -11.49 10.77
CA ASP A 85 -2.36 -11.68 11.65
C ASP A 85 -2.91 -13.11 11.55
N ALA A 86 -3.09 -13.61 10.31
CA ALA A 86 -3.55 -14.98 10.08
C ALA A 86 -2.59 -16.02 10.67
N LYS A 87 -1.27 -15.84 10.51
CA LYS A 87 -0.27 -16.72 11.09
C LYS A 87 -0.27 -16.65 12.62
N THR A 88 -0.29 -15.46 13.20
CA THR A 88 -0.34 -15.27 14.66
C THR A 88 -1.58 -15.96 15.25
N LYS A 89 -2.73 -15.81 14.62
CA LYS A 89 -3.97 -16.48 15.01
C LYS A 89 -3.85 -18.00 14.91
N ALA A 90 -3.27 -18.53 13.85
CA ALA A 90 -3.06 -19.97 13.67
C ALA A 90 -2.11 -20.52 14.73
N ASP A 91 -1.02 -19.82 15.03
CA ASP A 91 -0.04 -20.24 16.07
C ASP A 91 -0.69 -20.23 17.47
N ILE A 92 -1.53 -19.25 17.78
CA ILE A 92 -2.30 -19.21 19.04
C ILE A 92 -3.29 -20.37 19.09
N LEU A 93 -4.05 -20.63 18.02
CA LEU A 93 -4.99 -21.75 17.97
C LEU A 93 -4.30 -23.11 18.11
N ALA A 94 -3.12 -23.26 17.53
CA ALA A 94 -2.32 -24.49 17.69
C ALA A 94 -1.88 -24.71 19.15
N LEU A 95 -1.63 -23.61 19.88
CA LEU A 95 -1.18 -23.68 21.27
C LEU A 95 -2.34 -23.92 22.25
N VAL A 96 -3.45 -23.21 22.11
CA VAL A 96 -4.56 -23.21 23.09
C VAL A 96 -5.80 -23.98 22.61
N GLY A 97 -5.82 -24.42 21.36
CA GLY A 97 -6.95 -25.14 20.80
C GLY A 97 -8.16 -24.26 20.50
N THR A 98 -9.33 -24.91 20.40
CA THR A 98 -10.61 -24.24 20.09
C THR A 98 -11.14 -23.43 21.27
N ASP A 99 -12.14 -22.58 21.05
CA ASP A 99 -12.83 -21.81 22.10
C ASP A 99 -13.38 -22.68 23.23
N VAL A 100 -13.75 -23.92 22.93
CA VAL A 100 -14.21 -24.89 23.96
C VAL A 100 -13.05 -25.30 24.84
N ASN A 101 -11.90 -25.63 24.27
CA ASN A 101 -10.70 -26.01 25.02
C ASN A 101 -10.21 -24.84 25.90
N GLN A 102 -10.19 -23.62 25.36
CA GLN A 102 -9.82 -22.43 26.11
C GLN A 102 -10.74 -22.16 27.30
N ARG A 103 -12.06 -22.38 27.14
CA ARG A 103 -13.03 -22.27 28.25
C ARG A 103 -12.85 -23.35 29.28
N ASN A 104 -12.55 -24.58 28.88
CA ASN A 104 -12.28 -25.68 29.80
C ASN A 104 -10.99 -25.43 30.62
N ASP A 105 -9.92 -25.00 29.97
CA ASP A 105 -8.65 -24.63 30.61
C ASP A 105 -8.86 -23.50 31.64
N LEU A 106 -9.66 -22.48 31.29
CA LEU A 106 -10.01 -21.40 32.22
C LEU A 106 -10.86 -21.89 33.38
N ALA A 107 -11.83 -22.77 33.14
CA ALA A 107 -12.68 -23.34 34.21
C ALA A 107 -11.85 -24.19 35.20
N ALA A 108 -10.93 -25.02 34.70
CA ALA A 108 -10.03 -25.82 35.53
C ALA A 108 -9.11 -24.92 36.36
N TYR A 109 -8.51 -23.89 35.73
CA TYR A 109 -7.71 -22.91 36.47
C TYR A 109 -8.49 -22.21 37.58
N LEU A 110 -9.70 -21.71 37.29
CA LEU A 110 -10.53 -21.03 38.28
C LEU A 110 -10.95 -21.96 39.40
N ALA A 111 -11.25 -23.23 39.11
CA ALA A 111 -11.57 -24.23 40.13
C ALA A 111 -10.38 -24.47 41.08
N ALA A 112 -9.16 -24.59 40.54
CA ALA A 112 -7.95 -24.75 41.31
C ALA A 112 -7.65 -23.52 42.22
N VAL A 113 -7.82 -22.31 41.66
CA VAL A 113 -7.66 -21.05 42.40
C VAL A 113 -8.66 -20.96 43.57
N VAL A 114 -9.95 -21.31 43.33
CA VAL A 114 -11.00 -21.28 44.35
C VAL A 114 -10.73 -22.33 45.45
N ALA A 115 -10.16 -23.48 45.08
CA ALA A 115 -9.77 -24.51 46.01
C ALA A 115 -8.51 -24.17 46.81
N ALA A 116 -7.82 -23.07 46.50
CA ALA A 116 -6.51 -22.71 47.06
C ALA A 116 -5.45 -23.81 46.88
N ASP A 117 -5.54 -24.55 45.77
CA ASP A 117 -4.62 -25.61 45.39
C ASP A 117 -3.43 -25.00 44.62
N GLU A 118 -2.46 -24.45 45.37
CA GLU A 118 -1.30 -23.73 44.80
C GLU A 118 -0.36 -24.68 44.01
N ASP A 119 -0.40 -25.98 44.29
CA ASP A 119 0.40 -27.01 43.63
C ASP A 119 -0.31 -27.60 42.39
N SER A 120 -1.48 -27.10 42.03
CA SER A 120 -2.27 -27.60 40.89
C SER A 120 -1.55 -27.43 39.55
N ASP A 121 -1.41 -28.53 38.82
CA ASP A 121 -0.92 -28.51 37.43
C ASP A 121 -1.77 -27.61 36.54
N ASP A 122 -3.05 -27.42 36.83
CA ASP A 122 -3.94 -26.53 36.07
C ASP A 122 -3.54 -25.07 36.18
N ILE A 123 -3.07 -24.60 37.34
CA ILE A 123 -2.55 -23.26 37.56
C ILE A 123 -1.28 -23.05 36.72
N ALA A 124 -0.32 -23.98 36.83
CA ALA A 124 0.95 -23.91 36.12
C ALA A 124 0.75 -23.98 34.57
N ASN A 125 -0.09 -24.93 34.14
CA ASN A 125 -0.38 -25.12 32.71
C ASN A 125 -1.10 -23.92 32.09
N TYR A 126 -2.10 -23.36 32.77
CA TYR A 126 -2.80 -22.17 32.33
C TYR A 126 -1.87 -20.97 32.22
N GLY A 127 -1.06 -20.72 33.26
CA GLY A 127 -0.08 -19.63 33.26
C GLY A 127 0.93 -19.74 32.12
N THR A 128 1.47 -20.94 31.88
CA THR A 128 2.43 -21.21 30.80
C THR A 128 1.81 -20.98 29.45
N LYS A 129 0.61 -21.51 29.15
CA LYS A 129 -0.10 -21.34 27.89
C LYS A 129 -0.37 -19.85 27.61
N TRP A 130 -0.91 -19.14 28.59
CA TRP A 130 -1.27 -17.72 28.38
C TRP A 130 -0.08 -16.78 28.31
N SER A 131 1.03 -17.07 28.97
CA SER A 131 2.32 -16.41 28.77
C SER A 131 2.82 -16.59 27.34
N ALA A 132 2.71 -17.79 26.77
CA ALA A 132 3.07 -18.09 25.42
C ALA A 132 2.14 -17.36 24.41
N VAL A 133 0.83 -17.30 24.67
CA VAL A 133 -0.12 -16.50 23.87
C VAL A 133 0.24 -15.02 23.88
N ALA A 134 0.57 -14.46 25.05
CA ALA A 134 0.97 -13.06 25.15
C ALA A 134 2.25 -12.79 24.34
N THR A 135 3.20 -13.71 24.36
CA THR A 135 4.43 -13.63 23.55
C THR A 135 4.12 -13.65 22.06
N LEU A 136 3.28 -14.57 21.58
CA LEU A 136 2.88 -14.65 20.16
C LEU A 136 2.19 -13.37 19.70
N ARG A 137 1.27 -12.81 20.50
CA ARG A 137 0.61 -11.53 20.20
C ARG A 137 1.62 -10.38 20.11
N SER A 138 2.54 -10.31 21.08
CA SER A 138 3.58 -9.27 21.07
C SER A 138 4.46 -9.34 19.82
N GLN A 139 4.86 -10.55 19.42
CA GLN A 139 5.65 -10.80 18.23
C GLN A 139 4.87 -10.45 16.94
N GLY A 140 3.59 -10.82 16.87
CA GLY A 140 2.70 -10.46 15.76
C GLY A 140 2.59 -8.94 15.61
N ASN A 141 2.24 -8.25 16.69
CA ASN A 141 2.13 -6.80 16.71
C ASN A 141 3.44 -6.11 16.31
N ALA A 142 4.59 -6.59 16.78
CA ALA A 142 5.90 -6.04 16.40
C ALA A 142 6.17 -6.19 14.89
N LYS A 143 5.81 -7.33 14.31
CA LYS A 143 5.91 -7.54 12.86
C LYS A 143 4.97 -6.65 12.06
N GLU A 144 3.73 -6.45 12.50
CA GLU A 144 2.79 -5.53 11.86
C GLU A 144 3.31 -4.08 11.88
N VAL A 145 3.87 -3.63 13.02
CA VAL A 145 4.50 -2.32 13.13
C VAL A 145 5.66 -2.20 12.14
N SER A 146 6.52 -3.23 12.05
CA SER A 146 7.63 -3.26 11.10
C SER A 146 7.14 -3.23 9.65
N ALA A 147 6.10 -3.99 9.31
CA ALA A 147 5.50 -4.01 7.98
C ALA A 147 4.90 -2.64 7.59
N ASN A 148 4.21 -1.97 8.52
CA ASN A 148 3.70 -0.62 8.30
C ASN A 148 4.82 0.39 8.07
N ALA A 149 5.94 0.25 8.77
CA ALA A 149 7.09 1.14 8.67
C ALA A 149 8.00 0.88 7.45
N ALA A 150 7.83 -0.25 6.73
CA ALA A 150 8.66 -0.59 5.58
C ALA A 150 8.62 0.52 4.51
N ALA A 151 9.79 0.93 4.05
CA ALA A 151 9.95 2.00 3.05
C ALA A 151 9.82 1.49 1.61
N ASP A 152 10.02 0.19 1.38
CA ASP A 152 10.00 -0.46 0.08
C ASP A 152 9.60 -1.94 0.19
N ILE A 153 9.36 -2.58 -0.96
CA ILE A 153 8.94 -3.98 -1.04
C ILE A 153 10.02 -4.92 -0.49
N ALA A 154 11.29 -4.67 -0.76
CA ALA A 154 12.38 -5.54 -0.31
C ALA A 154 12.47 -5.57 1.22
N THR A 155 12.33 -4.42 1.87
CA THR A 155 12.23 -4.29 3.34
C THR A 155 11.01 -5.05 3.86
N LEU A 156 9.85 -4.89 3.20
CA LEU A 156 8.61 -5.56 3.58
C LEU A 156 8.72 -7.09 3.48
N ASP A 157 9.37 -7.61 2.45
CA ASP A 157 9.54 -9.05 2.23
C ASP A 157 10.44 -9.71 3.29
N SER A 158 11.35 -8.94 3.88
CA SER A 158 12.28 -9.43 4.91
C SER A 158 11.63 -9.68 6.29
N ILE A 159 10.40 -9.22 6.51
CA ILE A 159 9.61 -9.37 7.75
C ILE A 159 8.85 -10.70 7.76
#